data_d0f2da98dc5ea336da82b84a3407a25a
#
_entry.id   d0f2da98dc5ea336da82b84a3407a25a
#
_cell.length_a   1.000
_cell.length_b   1.000
_cell.length_c   1.000
_cell.angle_alpha   90.00
_cell.angle_beta   90.00
_cell.angle_gamma   90.00
#
_symmetry.space_group_name_H-M   'P 1'
#
loop_
_entity.id
_entity.type
_entity.pdbx_description
1 polymer ?
#
loop_
_entity_poly.entity_id
_entity_poly.type
_entity_poly.pdbx_seq_one_letter_code
_entity_poly.pdbx_strand_id
1 'polypeptide(L)'
;MRKEVQPVRLDMSNPIRDPGQSYPFACNVQVEPIEYLDDPVSFENVHIEGDLVGTGQGVVMHATIVADVISRCALCLEEARLHVEADIENRFSRTPKEDDDEYLIEGYAADLTKPVTDALILELPMRFLCKPDCLGLCPVCGKNRNETDCGCEQAEGQVEDEY
;
A
#
# COMPACT_ATOMS: atom_id res chain seq x y z
N MET A 1 -0.86 -5.19 22.35
CA MET A 1 -1.41 -6.41 21.74
C MET A 1 -1.38 -6.28 20.24
N ARG A 2 -0.63 -7.13 19.59
CA ARG A 2 -0.69 -7.21 18.15
C ARG A 2 -2.01 -7.88 17.78
N LYS A 3 -2.84 -7.20 17.02
CA LYS A 3 -3.97 -7.85 16.40
C LYS A 3 -3.42 -8.80 15.36
N GLU A 4 -3.73 -10.07 15.50
CA GLU A 4 -3.40 -11.02 14.47
C GLU A 4 -4.18 -10.65 13.21
N VAL A 5 -3.46 -10.35 12.15
CA VAL A 5 -4.09 -10.08 10.85
C VAL A 5 -4.49 -11.42 10.26
N GLN A 6 -5.79 -11.64 10.18
CA GLN A 6 -6.29 -12.84 9.53
C GLN A 6 -6.22 -12.67 8.02
N PRO A 7 -5.73 -13.68 7.30
CA PRO A 7 -5.71 -13.60 5.84
C PRO A 7 -7.12 -13.52 5.29
N VAL A 8 -7.31 -12.63 4.31
CA VAL A 8 -8.58 -12.51 3.60
C VAL A 8 -8.58 -13.48 2.45
N ARG A 9 -9.42 -14.49 2.54
CA ARG A 9 -9.57 -15.50 1.50
C ARG A 9 -10.77 -15.19 0.63
N LEU A 10 -10.55 -15.06 -0.65
CA LEU A 10 -11.59 -14.82 -1.63
C LEU A 10 -12.00 -16.14 -2.27
N ASP A 11 -13.31 -16.42 -2.26
CA ASP A 11 -13.85 -17.60 -2.92
C ASP A 11 -13.81 -17.41 -4.43
N MET A 12 -13.14 -18.32 -5.11
CA MET A 12 -12.98 -18.33 -6.56
C MET A 12 -13.72 -19.49 -7.24
N SER A 13 -14.67 -20.12 -6.54
CA SER A 13 -15.39 -21.28 -7.07
C SER A 13 -16.14 -20.95 -8.35
N ASN A 14 -16.84 -19.82 -8.39
CA ASN A 14 -17.64 -19.44 -9.56
C ASN A 14 -16.78 -19.24 -10.82
N PRO A 15 -15.72 -18.41 -10.79
CA PRO A 15 -14.89 -18.26 -11.98
C PRO A 15 -14.16 -19.55 -12.38
N ILE A 16 -13.82 -20.41 -11.42
CA ILE A 16 -13.19 -21.69 -11.72
C ILE A 16 -14.15 -22.64 -12.44
N ARG A 17 -15.40 -22.71 -11.97
CA ARG A 17 -16.41 -23.60 -12.53
C ARG A 17 -16.99 -23.12 -13.85
N ASP A 18 -17.00 -21.82 -14.05
CA ASP A 18 -17.63 -21.19 -15.20
C ASP A 18 -16.67 -20.20 -15.87
N PRO A 19 -15.64 -20.71 -16.58
CA PRO A 19 -14.65 -19.84 -17.22
C PRO A 19 -15.28 -18.93 -18.27
N GLY A 20 -14.73 -17.73 -18.41
CA GLY A 20 -15.18 -16.74 -19.38
C GLY A 20 -16.26 -15.81 -18.88
N GLN A 21 -16.81 -16.05 -17.71
CA GLN A 21 -17.76 -15.15 -17.08
C GLN A 21 -17.05 -14.24 -16.08
N SER A 22 -17.52 -13.01 -15.96
CA SER A 22 -17.02 -12.04 -15.01
C SER A 22 -17.84 -12.09 -13.72
N TYR A 23 -17.17 -12.19 -12.59
CA TYR A 23 -17.80 -12.24 -11.27
C TYR A 23 -17.31 -11.06 -10.42
N PRO A 24 -18.18 -10.12 -10.07
CA PRO A 24 -17.76 -8.97 -9.25
C PRO A 24 -17.50 -9.40 -7.81
N PHE A 25 -16.57 -8.70 -7.17
CA PHE A 25 -16.28 -8.89 -5.75
C PHE A 25 -15.89 -7.57 -5.13
N ALA A 26 -16.03 -7.49 -3.81
CA ALA A 26 -15.55 -6.37 -3.02
C ALA A 26 -15.28 -6.84 -1.60
N CYS A 27 -14.17 -6.45 -1.02
CA CYS A 27 -13.86 -6.77 0.36
C CYS A 27 -12.85 -5.80 0.95
N ASN A 28 -12.78 -5.80 2.28
CA ASN A 28 -11.76 -5.06 3.01
C ASN A 28 -10.64 -6.01 3.38
N VAL A 29 -9.40 -5.53 3.28
CA VAL A 29 -8.21 -6.33 3.57
C VAL A 29 -7.45 -5.67 4.72
N GLN A 30 -6.99 -6.46 5.67
CA GLN A 30 -6.10 -5.97 6.71
C GLN A 30 -4.67 -6.25 6.29
N VAL A 31 -3.86 -5.20 6.26
CA VAL A 31 -2.45 -5.28 5.88
C VAL A 31 -1.60 -4.92 7.09
N GLU A 32 -0.65 -5.77 7.42
CA GLU A 32 0.26 -5.51 8.52
C GLU A 32 1.18 -4.35 8.21
N PRO A 33 1.54 -3.55 9.23
CA PRO A 33 2.57 -2.53 9.05
C PRO A 33 3.86 -3.14 8.55
N ILE A 34 4.52 -2.42 7.66
CA ILE A 34 5.82 -2.83 7.12
C ILE A 34 6.88 -1.79 7.46
N GLU A 35 8.12 -2.19 7.34
CA GLU A 35 9.24 -1.26 7.41
C GLU A 35 9.66 -0.94 5.98
N TYR A 36 9.65 0.35 5.65
CA TYR A 36 9.96 0.83 4.32
C TYR A 36 10.90 2.03 4.41
N LEU A 37 12.09 1.90 3.83
CA LEU A 37 13.14 2.92 3.86
C LEU A 37 13.43 3.40 5.30
N ASP A 38 13.57 2.44 6.22
CA ASP A 38 13.87 2.64 7.64
C ASP A 38 12.75 3.30 8.47
N ASP A 39 11.57 3.50 7.90
CA ASP A 39 10.41 4.03 8.60
C ASP A 39 9.25 3.03 8.62
N PRO A 40 8.49 2.98 9.72
CA PRO A 40 7.29 2.15 9.74
C PRO A 40 6.20 2.74 8.86
N VAL A 41 5.55 1.91 8.07
CA VAL A 41 4.42 2.30 7.23
C VAL A 41 3.22 1.45 7.61
N SER A 42 2.12 2.11 7.95
CA SER A 42 0.86 1.47 8.29
C SER A 42 -0.16 1.71 7.20
N PHE A 43 -1.11 0.78 7.09
CA PHE A 43 -2.18 0.87 6.10
C PHE A 43 -3.52 0.82 6.81
N GLU A 44 -4.41 1.73 6.46
CA GLU A 44 -5.77 1.79 7.00
C GLU A 44 -6.78 1.85 5.87
N ASN A 45 -8.00 1.42 6.14
CA ASN A 45 -9.12 1.49 5.21
C ASN A 45 -8.79 0.86 3.85
N VAL A 46 -8.10 -0.27 3.87
CA VAL A 46 -7.72 -0.98 2.65
C VAL A 46 -8.94 -1.69 2.09
N HIS A 47 -9.35 -1.29 0.90
CA HIS A 47 -10.50 -1.84 0.22
C HIS A 47 -10.13 -2.26 -1.19
N ILE A 48 -10.59 -3.43 -1.61
CA ILE A 48 -10.39 -3.93 -2.95
C ILE A 48 -11.73 -4.31 -3.57
N GLU A 49 -11.95 -3.88 -4.79
CA GLU A 49 -13.12 -4.26 -5.56
C GLU A 49 -12.77 -4.47 -7.02
N GLY A 50 -13.48 -5.35 -7.66
CA GLY A 50 -13.22 -5.65 -9.06
C GLY A 50 -13.96 -6.87 -9.55
N ASP A 51 -13.37 -7.53 -10.52
CA ASP A 51 -13.96 -8.68 -11.19
C ASP A 51 -12.98 -9.84 -11.28
N LEU A 52 -13.52 -11.05 -11.20
CA LEU A 52 -12.79 -12.29 -11.39
C LEU A 52 -13.26 -12.97 -12.66
N VAL A 53 -12.34 -13.39 -13.50
CA VAL A 53 -12.63 -14.13 -14.73
C VAL A 53 -11.82 -15.40 -14.76
N GLY A 54 -12.49 -16.54 -14.88
CA GLY A 54 -11.82 -17.82 -15.06
C GLY A 54 -11.29 -17.98 -16.46
N THR A 55 -10.10 -18.57 -16.59
CA THR A 55 -9.45 -18.80 -17.89
C THR A 55 -9.41 -20.28 -18.30
N GLY A 56 -9.96 -21.16 -17.47
CA GLY A 56 -9.83 -22.60 -17.65
C GLY A 56 -8.56 -23.18 -17.04
N GLN A 57 -7.53 -22.38 -16.86
CA GLN A 57 -6.28 -22.76 -16.18
C GLN A 57 -6.10 -22.08 -14.84
N GLY A 58 -6.86 -21.05 -14.58
CA GLY A 58 -6.80 -20.27 -13.36
C GLY A 58 -7.81 -19.15 -13.37
N VAL A 59 -7.52 -18.09 -12.62
CA VAL A 59 -8.39 -16.92 -12.50
C VAL A 59 -7.57 -15.66 -12.71
N VAL A 60 -8.11 -14.72 -13.46
CA VAL A 60 -7.55 -13.38 -13.62
C VAL A 60 -8.41 -12.42 -12.81
N MET A 61 -7.77 -11.61 -11.98
CA MET A 61 -8.42 -10.59 -11.17
C MET A 61 -8.06 -9.22 -11.71
N HIS A 62 -9.08 -8.46 -12.07
CA HIS A 62 -8.95 -7.02 -12.37
C HIS A 62 -9.60 -6.28 -11.23
N ALA A 63 -8.84 -5.47 -10.51
CA ALA A 63 -9.35 -4.81 -9.32
C ALA A 63 -8.74 -3.45 -9.10
N THR A 64 -9.44 -2.62 -8.33
CA THR A 64 -8.95 -1.35 -7.84
C THR A 64 -8.80 -1.47 -6.33
N ILE A 65 -7.63 -1.08 -5.83
CA ILE A 65 -7.34 -1.02 -4.40
C ILE A 65 -7.27 0.44 -3.98
N VAL A 66 -7.96 0.77 -2.89
CA VAL A 66 -7.82 2.07 -2.23
C VAL A 66 -7.35 1.84 -0.80
N ALA A 67 -6.50 2.71 -0.32
CA ALA A 67 -5.95 2.60 1.03
C ALA A 67 -5.45 3.95 1.51
N ASP A 68 -5.43 4.11 2.83
CA ASP A 68 -4.74 5.21 3.48
C ASP A 68 -3.42 4.70 4.01
N VAL A 69 -2.34 5.32 3.58
CA VAL A 69 -0.98 4.97 3.97
C VAL A 69 -0.52 5.99 5.01
N ILE A 70 -0.01 5.50 6.12
CA ILE A 70 0.41 6.34 7.24
C ILE A 70 1.87 6.05 7.52
N SER A 71 2.67 7.10 7.54
CA SER A 71 4.08 7.01 7.85
C SER A 71 4.53 8.32 8.51
N ARG A 72 5.82 8.51 8.60
CA ARG A 72 6.42 9.69 9.18
C ARG A 72 6.81 10.67 8.08
N CYS A 73 6.47 11.94 8.26
CA CYS A 73 6.93 12.99 7.35
C CYS A 73 8.46 13.05 7.35
N ALA A 74 9.06 13.05 6.17
CA ALA A 74 10.51 13.09 6.03
C ALA A 74 11.12 14.43 6.48
N LEU A 75 10.32 15.50 6.57
CA LEU A 75 10.79 16.84 6.91
C LEU A 75 10.53 17.23 8.36
N CYS A 76 9.31 17.00 8.86
CA CYS A 76 8.95 17.42 10.21
C CYS A 76 8.79 16.28 11.21
N LEU A 77 8.88 15.04 10.75
CA LEU A 77 8.77 13.82 11.55
C LEU A 77 7.38 13.58 12.16
N GLU A 78 6.40 14.40 11.82
CA GLU A 78 5.02 14.20 12.22
C GLU A 78 4.34 13.15 11.35
N GLU A 79 3.14 12.73 11.75
CA GLU A 79 2.38 11.76 10.99
C GLU A 79 2.05 12.31 9.60
N ALA A 80 2.34 11.51 8.57
CA ALA A 80 1.98 11.82 7.20
C ALA A 80 0.97 10.78 6.71
N ARG A 81 -0.11 11.24 6.09
CA ARG A 81 -1.14 10.39 5.50
C ARG A 81 -1.19 10.60 4.01
N LEU A 82 -1.25 9.50 3.28
CA LEU A 82 -1.36 9.50 1.83
C LEU A 82 -2.48 8.56 1.42
N HIS A 83 -3.44 9.07 0.66
CA HIS A 83 -4.44 8.22 0.05
C HIS A 83 -3.89 7.68 -1.27
N VAL A 84 -3.91 6.35 -1.42
CA VAL A 84 -3.42 5.69 -2.64
C VAL A 84 -4.55 4.92 -3.30
N GLU A 85 -4.50 4.88 -4.61
CA GLU A 85 -5.41 4.12 -5.43
C GLU A 85 -4.59 3.41 -6.50
N ALA A 86 -4.78 2.10 -6.63
CA ALA A 86 -4.04 1.28 -7.56
C ALA A 86 -4.97 0.37 -8.35
N ASP A 87 -4.81 0.35 -9.65
CA ASP A 87 -5.48 -0.63 -10.50
C ASP A 87 -4.53 -1.79 -10.71
N ILE A 88 -5.01 -3.00 -10.45
CA ILE A 88 -4.20 -4.21 -10.52
C ILE A 88 -4.83 -5.25 -11.42
N GLU A 89 -3.98 -6.05 -12.03
CA GLU A 89 -4.35 -7.26 -12.73
C GLU A 89 -3.45 -8.37 -12.20
N ASN A 90 -4.05 -9.35 -11.53
CA ASN A 90 -3.31 -10.47 -10.95
C ASN A 90 -3.86 -11.79 -11.45
N ARG A 91 -2.96 -12.76 -11.60
CA ARG A 91 -3.29 -14.11 -12.02
C ARG A 91 -3.17 -15.07 -10.85
N PHE A 92 -4.14 -15.95 -10.73
CA PHE A 92 -4.18 -16.98 -9.69
C PHE A 92 -4.24 -18.34 -10.35
N SER A 93 -3.50 -19.30 -9.78
CA SER A 93 -3.45 -20.66 -10.28
C SER A 93 -3.29 -21.64 -9.12
N ARG A 94 -3.73 -22.87 -9.30
CA ARG A 94 -3.46 -23.95 -8.34
C ARG A 94 -2.03 -24.44 -8.41
N THR A 95 -1.36 -24.19 -9.53
CA THR A 95 0.03 -24.57 -9.77
C THR A 95 0.81 -23.37 -10.27
N PRO A 96 1.01 -22.33 -9.41
CA PRO A 96 1.71 -21.13 -9.84
C PRO A 96 3.15 -21.45 -10.20
N LYS A 97 3.61 -20.86 -11.30
CA LYS A 97 5.00 -20.95 -11.73
C LYS A 97 5.76 -19.73 -11.23
N GLU A 98 6.99 -19.94 -10.79
CA GLU A 98 7.82 -18.85 -10.26
C GLU A 98 8.06 -17.74 -11.28
N ASP A 99 8.12 -18.06 -12.56
CA ASP A 99 8.41 -17.10 -13.63
C ASP A 99 7.19 -16.30 -14.09
N ASP A 100 5.97 -16.69 -13.71
CA ASP A 100 4.74 -16.12 -14.25
C ASP A 100 4.02 -15.16 -13.30
N ASP A 101 4.61 -14.81 -12.17
CA ASP A 101 4.01 -13.92 -11.15
C ASP A 101 2.58 -14.30 -10.78
N GLU A 102 2.31 -15.57 -10.68
CA GLU A 102 1.00 -16.09 -10.31
C GLU A 102 0.89 -16.30 -8.80
N TYR A 103 -0.30 -16.07 -8.27
CA TYR A 103 -0.60 -16.34 -6.87
C TYR A 103 -1.33 -17.67 -6.73
N LEU A 104 -1.19 -18.30 -5.58
CA LEU A 104 -1.72 -19.64 -5.32
C LEU A 104 -3.22 -19.63 -5.03
N ILE A 105 -3.94 -20.54 -5.69
CA ILE A 105 -5.30 -20.92 -5.31
C ILE A 105 -5.22 -22.21 -4.52
N GLU A 106 -5.71 -22.19 -3.28
CA GLU A 106 -5.85 -23.38 -2.44
C GLU A 106 -7.30 -23.84 -2.48
N GLY A 107 -7.56 -25.02 -3.05
CA GLY A 107 -8.93 -25.48 -3.26
C GLY A 107 -9.68 -24.55 -4.21
N TYR A 108 -10.62 -23.78 -3.68
CA TYR A 108 -11.40 -22.79 -4.43
C TYR A 108 -11.23 -21.37 -3.87
N ALA A 109 -10.22 -21.13 -3.07
CA ALA A 109 -9.99 -19.83 -2.44
C ALA A 109 -8.56 -19.35 -2.63
N ALA A 110 -8.37 -18.05 -2.66
CA ALA A 110 -7.05 -17.43 -2.71
C ALA A 110 -6.93 -16.36 -1.64
N ASP A 111 -5.74 -16.23 -1.08
CA ASP A 111 -5.41 -15.20 -0.10
C ASP A 111 -5.11 -13.90 -0.83
N LEU A 112 -5.86 -12.85 -0.54
CA LEU A 112 -5.66 -11.53 -1.15
C LEU A 112 -4.63 -10.67 -0.43
N THR A 113 -4.18 -11.09 0.75
CA THR A 113 -3.26 -10.27 1.56
C THR A 113 -1.97 -9.99 0.81
N LYS A 114 -1.38 -11.00 0.20
CA LYS A 114 -0.11 -10.83 -0.51
C LYS A 114 -0.22 -9.97 -1.76
N PRO A 115 -1.14 -10.23 -2.71
CA PRO A 115 -1.26 -9.36 -3.89
C PRO A 115 -1.62 -7.93 -3.56
N VAL A 116 -2.44 -7.70 -2.54
CA VAL A 116 -2.77 -6.35 -2.08
C VAL A 116 -1.55 -5.67 -1.48
N THR A 117 -0.82 -6.36 -0.61
CA THR A 117 0.40 -5.81 0.00
C THR A 117 1.44 -5.46 -1.05
N ASP A 118 1.68 -6.36 -2.01
CA ASP A 118 2.64 -6.13 -3.09
C ASP A 118 2.26 -4.90 -3.93
N ALA A 119 0.97 -4.76 -4.25
CA ALA A 119 0.49 -3.63 -5.01
C ALA A 119 0.64 -2.30 -4.24
N LEU A 120 0.34 -2.30 -2.95
CA LEU A 120 0.46 -1.11 -2.12
C LEU A 120 1.93 -0.68 -1.98
N ILE A 121 2.84 -1.62 -1.85
CA ILE A 121 4.27 -1.32 -1.77
C ILE A 121 4.75 -0.60 -3.03
N LEU A 122 4.26 -1.00 -4.19
CA LEU A 122 4.61 -0.36 -5.46
C LEU A 122 4.12 1.08 -5.58
N GLU A 123 3.07 1.43 -4.84
CA GLU A 123 2.51 2.78 -4.84
C GLU A 123 3.15 3.70 -3.80
N LEU A 124 4.05 3.20 -2.96
CA LEU A 124 4.69 4.01 -1.93
C LEU A 124 5.67 5.01 -2.55
N PRO A 125 5.61 6.28 -2.12
CA PRO A 125 6.58 7.28 -2.59
C PRO A 125 7.95 7.07 -1.96
N MET A 126 8.98 7.66 -2.55
CA MET A 126 10.32 7.62 -2.00
C MET A 126 10.42 8.34 -0.65
N ARG A 127 9.54 9.29 -0.40
CA ARG A 127 9.46 10.00 0.88
C ARG A 127 8.03 10.47 1.12
N PHE A 128 7.66 10.44 2.39
CA PHE A 128 6.34 10.88 2.84
C PHE A 128 6.42 12.31 3.33
N LEU A 129 5.42 13.11 2.98
CA LEU A 129 5.28 14.49 3.46
C LEU A 129 3.89 14.64 4.08
N CYS A 130 3.81 15.28 5.24
CA CYS A 130 2.53 15.54 5.89
C CYS A 130 1.66 16.49 5.07
N LYS A 131 2.30 17.35 4.29
CA LYS A 131 1.67 18.26 3.33
C LYS A 131 2.70 18.68 2.28
N PRO A 132 2.28 19.07 1.07
CA PRO A 132 3.21 19.43 -0.01
C PRO A 132 4.16 20.57 0.34
N ASP A 133 3.70 21.51 1.17
CA ASP A 133 4.47 22.70 1.56
C ASP A 133 5.04 22.59 2.98
N CYS A 134 5.33 21.37 3.43
CA CYS A 134 5.91 21.15 4.74
C CYS A 134 7.24 21.89 4.90
N LEU A 135 7.33 22.72 5.95
CA LEU A 135 8.52 23.50 6.25
C LEU A 135 9.60 22.70 6.99
N GLY A 136 9.25 21.57 7.54
CA GLY A 136 10.18 20.69 8.24
C GLY A 136 10.55 21.17 9.62
N LEU A 137 11.56 20.52 10.19
CA LEU A 137 12.12 20.90 11.48
C LEU A 137 13.22 21.95 11.28
N CYS A 138 13.32 22.86 12.24
CA CYS A 138 14.41 23.85 12.21
C CYS A 138 15.75 23.13 12.44
N PRO A 139 16.73 23.33 11.56
CA PRO A 139 18.05 22.68 11.71
C PRO A 139 18.84 23.19 12.93
N VAL A 140 18.42 24.29 13.52
CA VAL A 140 19.12 24.89 14.64
C VAL A 140 18.51 24.43 15.98
N CYS A 141 17.19 24.57 16.15
CA CYS A 141 16.54 24.29 17.44
C CYS A 141 15.67 23.03 17.44
N GLY A 142 15.44 22.42 16.26
CA GLY A 142 14.64 21.19 16.15
C GLY A 142 13.14 21.38 16.25
N LYS A 143 12.64 22.62 16.32
CA LYS A 143 11.20 22.87 16.39
C LYS A 143 10.55 22.69 15.03
N ASN A 144 9.29 22.27 15.04
CA ASN A 144 8.51 22.13 13.82
C ASN A 144 8.12 23.50 13.27
N ARG A 145 8.66 23.87 12.13
CA ARG A 145 8.46 25.18 11.52
C ARG A 145 7.04 25.37 10.96
N ASN A 146 6.27 24.31 10.84
CA ASN A 146 4.86 24.41 10.47
C ASN A 146 3.99 24.93 11.60
N GLU A 147 4.41 24.70 12.85
CA GLU A 147 3.67 25.07 14.05
C GLU A 147 4.12 26.39 14.64
N THR A 148 5.43 26.63 14.62
CA THR A 148 6.00 27.83 15.23
C THR A 148 7.12 28.40 14.38
N ASP A 149 7.19 29.72 14.34
CA ASP A 149 8.35 30.41 13.81
C ASP A 149 9.36 30.55 14.95
N CYS A 150 10.44 29.80 14.88
CA CYS A 150 11.44 29.75 15.94
C CYS A 150 12.43 30.92 15.92
N GLY A 151 12.39 31.77 14.88
CA GLY A 151 13.30 32.90 14.75
C GLY A 151 14.74 32.54 14.37
N CYS A 152 15.02 31.30 14.02
CA CYS A 152 16.36 30.83 13.62
C CYS A 152 16.65 31.00 12.15
N GLU A 153 15.98 31.92 11.49
CA GLU A 153 16.07 32.10 10.03
C GLU A 153 17.48 32.38 9.53
N GLN A 154 18.28 33.00 10.34
CA GLN A 154 19.63 33.37 9.93
C GLN A 154 20.55 32.18 9.70
N ALA A 155 20.22 31.04 10.28
CA ALA A 155 21.00 29.83 10.09
C ALA A 155 20.76 29.18 8.73
N GLU A 156 19.65 29.48 8.08
CA GLU A 156 19.30 28.89 6.80
C GLU A 156 20.18 29.36 5.65
N GLY A 157 20.60 30.62 5.71
CA GLY A 157 21.47 31.18 4.67
C GLY A 157 22.87 30.62 4.69
N GLN A 158 23.21 29.83 5.70
CA GLN A 158 24.55 29.26 5.85
C GLN A 158 24.61 27.80 5.42
N VAL A 159 23.49 27.18 5.23
CA VAL A 159 23.43 25.83 4.69
C VAL A 159 23.38 25.95 3.19
N GLU A 160 24.41 26.52 2.66
CA GLU A 160 24.56 26.54 1.23
C GLU A 160 24.89 25.16 0.76
N ASP A 161 24.19 24.78 -0.23
CA ASP A 161 24.34 23.53 -0.91
C ASP A 161 25.75 23.24 -1.29
N GLU A 162 26.33 22.28 -0.66
CA GLU A 162 27.61 21.74 -1.07
C GLU A 162 27.43 20.56 -2.01
N TYR A 163 26.49 20.65 -2.91
CA TYR A 163 26.26 19.59 -3.89
C TYR A 163 26.57 20.08 -5.29
#